data_6c0cc935d40bb7f242dc669b8ff6de20
#
_entry.id   6c0cc935d40bb7f242dc669b8ff6de20
#
_cell.length_a   1.000
_cell.length_b   1.000
_cell.length_c   1.000
_cell.angle_alpha   90.00
_cell.angle_beta   90.00
_cell.angle_gamma   90.00
#
_symmetry.space_group_name_H-M   'P 1'
#
loop_
_entity.id
_entity.type
_entity.pdbx_description
1 polymer ?
#
loop_
_entity_poly.entity_id
_entity_poly.type
_entity_poly.pdbx_seq_one_letter_code
_entity_poly.pdbx_strand_id
1 'polypeptide(L)' 'DLFTQKEIKIPANVMELVEKRNQYRAEKNYTKSDELRDEILGLGYEVLDEETGETKVKKIH' A
#
# COMPACT_ATOMS: atom_id res chain seq x y z
N ASP A 1 9.71 -24.66 4.14
CA ASP A 1 9.46 -24.54 3.72
C ASP A 1 9.67 -24.50 2.83
N LEU A 2 9.58 -24.58 2.57
CA LEU A 2 9.85 -24.62 1.65
C LEU A 2 9.57 -23.59 0.93
N PHE A 3 8.98 -23.04 0.87
CA PHE A 3 8.77 -22.11 0.22
C PHE A 3 8.93 -21.06 0.77
N THR A 4 9.30 -20.82 0.96
CA THR A 4 9.74 -19.99 1.52
C THR A 4 9.53 -18.82 1.04
N GLN A 5 8.78 -18.24 1.06
CA GLN A 5 8.53 -17.18 0.61
C GLN A 5 9.16 -16.20 1.27
N LYS A 6 9.75 -15.41 0.82
CA LYS A 6 10.29 -14.37 1.26
C LYS A 6 9.28 -13.46 1.46
N GLU A 7 8.57 -13.40 2.39
CA GLU A 7 7.69 -12.48 2.61
C GLU A 7 8.24 -11.22 3.00
N ILE A 8 8.00 -10.12 2.39
CA ILE A 8 8.42 -8.79 2.77
C ILE A 8 7.52 -8.36 3.86
N LYS A 9 8.09 -8.13 5.06
CA LYS A 9 7.30 -7.70 6.13
C LYS A 9 7.00 -6.27 6.02
N ILE A 10 5.76 -5.87 5.91
CA ILE A 10 5.30 -4.49 5.80
C ILE A 10 5.01 -3.98 7.20
N PRO A 11 5.62 -2.87 7.63
CA PRO A 11 5.35 -2.33 8.96
C PRO A 11 3.88 -1.96 9.15
N ALA A 12 3.43 -2.01 10.39
CA ALA A 12 2.03 -1.74 10.66
C ALA A 12 1.64 -0.32 10.27
N ASN A 13 2.53 0.65 10.46
CA ASN A 13 2.19 2.02 10.09
C ASN A 13 1.98 2.14 8.58
N VAL A 14 2.73 1.41 7.77
CA VAL A 14 2.53 1.44 6.34
C VAL A 14 1.20 0.78 5.99
N MET A 15 0.87 -0.32 6.65
CA MET A 15 -0.39 -0.99 6.38
C MET A 15 -1.57 -0.10 6.73
N GLU A 16 -1.46 0.66 7.81
CA GLU A 16 -2.52 1.58 8.17
C GLU A 16 -2.71 2.63 7.09
N LEU A 17 -1.61 3.15 6.55
CA LEU A 17 -1.71 4.15 5.51
C LEU A 17 -2.35 3.56 4.26
N VAL A 18 -2.02 2.31 3.94
CA VAL A 18 -2.59 1.66 2.79
C VAL A 18 -4.10 1.50 2.96
N GLU A 19 -4.53 1.12 4.17
CA GLU A 19 -5.95 0.94 4.40
C GLU A 19 -6.70 2.27 4.31
N LYS A 20 -6.12 3.33 4.87
CA LYS A 20 -6.76 4.62 4.79
C LYS A 20 -6.84 5.10 3.34
N ARG A 21 -5.77 4.88 2.59
CA ARG A 21 -5.78 5.25 1.19
C ARG A 21 -6.89 4.53 0.46
N ASN A 22 -7.05 3.24 0.73
CA ASN A 22 -8.09 2.47 0.05
C ASN A 22 -9.48 2.94 0.43
N GLN A 23 -9.66 3.34 1.68
CA GLN A 23 -10.93 3.86 2.10
C GLN A 23 -11.26 5.16 1.37
N TYR A 24 -10.27 6.05 1.25
CA TYR A 24 -10.52 7.30 0.56
C TYR A 24 -10.83 7.06 -0.91
N ARG A 25 -10.17 6.08 -1.52
CA ARG A 25 -10.46 5.77 -2.90
C ARG A 25 -11.89 5.24 -3.05
N ALA A 26 -12.33 4.44 -2.10
CA ALA A 26 -13.69 3.92 -2.14
C ALA A 26 -14.71 5.06 -2.03
N GLU A 27 -14.32 6.13 -1.33
CA GLU A 27 -15.19 7.29 -1.20
C GLU A 27 -14.97 8.28 -2.33
N LYS A 28 -14.09 7.95 -3.26
CA LYS A 28 -13.75 8.80 -4.39
C LYS A 28 -13.08 10.09 -3.95
N ASN A 29 -12.40 10.04 -2.80
CA ASN A 29 -11.67 11.18 -2.29
C ASN A 29 -10.22 11.01 -2.74
N TYR A 30 -9.97 11.26 -4.00
CA TYR A 30 -8.67 10.94 -4.57
C TYR A 30 -7.55 11.86 -4.09
N THR A 31 -7.88 13.07 -3.70
CA THR A 31 -6.88 13.98 -3.17
C THR A 31 -6.25 13.40 -1.91
N LYS A 32 -7.08 12.91 -0.99
CA LYS A 32 -6.57 12.34 0.23
C LYS A 32 -5.83 11.03 -0.04
N SER A 33 -6.35 10.24 -0.96
CA SER A 33 -5.68 8.98 -1.26
C SER A 33 -4.31 9.22 -1.88
N ASP A 34 -4.15 10.27 -2.69
CA ASP A 34 -2.87 10.60 -3.25
C ASP A 34 -1.90 11.06 -2.19
N GLU A 35 -2.35 11.83 -1.21
CA GLU A 35 -1.50 12.25 -0.13
C GLU A 35 -0.96 11.07 0.64
N LEU A 36 -1.82 10.09 0.92
CA LEU A 36 -1.38 8.91 1.64
C LEU A 36 -0.44 8.06 0.80
N ARG A 37 -0.68 8.02 -0.51
CA ARG A 37 0.22 7.29 -1.38
C ARG A 37 1.61 7.91 -1.35
N ASP A 38 1.68 9.25 -1.34
CA ASP A 38 2.96 9.93 -1.25
C ASP A 38 3.67 9.63 0.07
N GLU A 39 2.93 9.55 1.15
CA GLU A 39 3.52 9.21 2.43
C GLU A 39 4.09 7.80 2.39
N ILE A 40 3.38 6.88 1.78
CA ILE A 40 3.84 5.50 1.67
C ILE A 40 5.12 5.45 0.85
N LEU A 41 5.17 6.21 -0.24
CA LEU A 41 6.37 6.27 -1.04
C LEU A 41 7.55 6.83 -0.26
N GLY A 42 7.28 7.84 0.56
CA GLY A 42 8.33 8.43 1.38
C GLY A 42 8.91 7.46 2.40
N LEU A 43 8.13 6.45 2.76
CA LEU A 43 8.62 5.44 3.69
C LEU A 43 9.34 4.30 2.97
N GLY A 44 9.44 4.36 1.66
CA GLY A 44 10.16 3.34 0.91
C GLY A 44 9.29 2.22 0.38
N TYR A 45 7.99 2.46 0.25
CA TYR A 45 7.08 1.45 -0.25
C TYR A 45 6.23 2.02 -1.36
N GLU A 46 5.66 1.15 -2.16
CA GLU A 46 4.83 1.56 -3.27
C GLU A 46 3.56 0.76 -3.25
N VAL A 47 2.44 1.38 -3.56
CA VAL A 47 1.14 0.74 -3.59
C VAL A 47 0.76 0.51 -5.02
N LEU A 48 0.37 -0.72 -5.34
CA LEU A 48 -0.02 -1.09 -6.69
C LEU A 48 -1.44 -1.59 -6.67
N ASP A 49 -2.25 -1.11 -7.60
CA ASP A 49 -3.62 -1.55 -7.73
C ASP A 49 -3.71 -2.56 -8.84
N GLU A 50 -4.30 -3.71 -8.55
CA GLU A 50 -4.42 -4.77 -9.53
C GLU A 50 -5.77 -4.67 -10.21
N GLU A 51 -5.87 -5.27 -11.37
CA GLU A 51 -7.13 -5.25 -12.09
C GLU A 51 -8.21 -5.99 -11.35
N THR A 52 -7.83 -6.92 -10.51
CA THR A 52 -8.80 -7.68 -9.74
C THR A 52 -9.37 -6.87 -8.59
N GLY A 53 -8.86 -5.69 -8.37
CA GLY A 53 -9.32 -4.88 -7.25
C GLY A 53 -8.47 -5.01 -6.02
N GLU A 54 -7.46 -5.86 -6.06
CA GLU A 54 -6.58 -6.04 -4.91
C GLU A 54 -5.51 -4.99 -4.89
N THR A 55 -5.04 -4.67 -3.70
CA THR A 55 -3.96 -3.72 -3.53
C THR A 55 -2.74 -4.46 -3.04
N LYS A 56 -1.62 -4.21 -3.65
CA LYS A 56 -0.37 -4.82 -3.24
C LYS A 56 0.61 -3.75 -2.82
N VAL A 57 1.48 -4.08 -1.87
CA VAL A 57 2.48 -3.15 -1.37
C VAL A 57 3.83 -3.74 -1.68
N LYS A 58 4.70 -2.92 -2.24
CA LYS A 58 5.99 -3.37 -2.67
C LYS A 58 7.05 -2.49 -2.05
N LYS A 59 8.13 -3.09 -1.58
CA LYS A 59 9.22 -2.33 -1.01
C LYS A 59 10.12 -1.87 -2.15
N ILE A 60 10.44 -0.59 -2.19
CA ILE A 60 11.23 -0.03 -3.27
C ILE A 60 12.60 0.43 -2.83
N HIS A 61 12.97 0.29 -1.55
CA HIS A 61 14.33 0.62 -1.11
C HIS A 61 14.98 -0.54 -0.40
#